data_3810aababc638961769d5122ea201cfe
#
_entry.id   3810aababc638961769d5122ea201cfe
#
_cell.length_a   1.000
_cell.length_b   1.000
_cell.length_c   1.000
_cell.angle_alpha   90.00
_cell.angle_beta   90.00
_cell.angle_gamma   90.00
#
_symmetry.space_group_name_H-M   'P 1'
#
loop_
_entity.id
_entity.type
_entity.pdbx_description
1 polymer ?
#
loop_
_entity_poly.entity_id
_entity_poly.type
_entity_poly.pdbx_seq_one_letter_code
_entity_poly.pdbx_strand_id
1 'polypeptide(L)'
;MKSKFKIGIDYGGTKIEGILLDQNGKQLERKRYSYERNYLSGIETVKKLVDDFDKISEEACSVGIGIPGFSSRQTGIITNANSLWLNDKPFKKDLELALSREVRLMNDANCFTLSEAVDGAGKDYKSIFGIIIAVSYTHLTLPTICSV
;
A
#
# COMPACT_ATOMS: atom_id res chain seq x y z
N MET A 1 -11.86 -16.50 -8.96
CA MET A 1 -12.13 -15.39 -9.92
C MET A 1 -11.38 -14.15 -9.43
N LYS A 2 -10.78 -13.37 -10.33
CA LYS A 2 -10.20 -12.07 -9.94
C LYS A 2 -11.36 -11.10 -9.66
N SER A 3 -11.36 -10.44 -8.50
CA SER A 3 -12.31 -9.39 -8.17
C SER A 3 -12.30 -8.30 -9.23
N LYS A 4 -13.47 -7.76 -9.54
CA LYS A 4 -13.63 -6.61 -10.46
C LYS A 4 -13.19 -5.30 -9.80
N PHE A 5 -13.25 -5.25 -8.46
CA PHE A 5 -12.90 -4.06 -7.70
C PHE A 5 -11.52 -4.22 -7.04
N LYS A 6 -10.84 -3.11 -6.84
CA LYS A 6 -9.51 -3.05 -6.25
C LYS A 6 -9.49 -2.03 -5.13
N ILE A 7 -8.85 -2.39 -4.04
CA ILE A 7 -8.57 -1.47 -2.93
C ILE A 7 -7.07 -1.15 -2.95
N GLY A 8 -6.76 0.15 -3.03
CA GLY A 8 -5.42 0.68 -2.82
C GLY A 8 -5.36 1.36 -1.46
N ILE A 9 -4.35 1.03 -0.65
CA ILE A 9 -4.16 1.58 0.70
C ILE A 9 -2.79 2.23 0.80
N ASP A 10 -2.76 3.46 1.30
CA ASP A 10 -1.57 4.15 1.77
C ASP A 10 -1.49 4.03 3.30
N TYR A 11 -0.52 3.24 3.78
CA TYR A 11 -0.28 3.03 5.21
C TYR A 11 0.69 4.09 5.74
N GLY A 12 0.17 5.23 6.15
CA GLY A 12 0.96 6.33 6.72
C GLY A 12 1.25 6.17 8.22
N GLY A 13 2.11 7.02 8.74
CA GLY A 13 2.53 6.97 10.16
C GLY A 13 1.47 7.42 11.18
N THR A 14 0.44 8.13 10.75
CA THR A 14 -0.63 8.66 11.63
C THR A 14 -2.03 8.36 11.14
N LYS A 15 -2.16 8.10 9.85
CA LYS A 15 -3.42 7.88 9.15
C LYS A 15 -3.22 6.79 8.11
N ILE A 16 -4.26 6.01 7.91
CA ILE A 16 -4.35 5.02 6.85
C ILE A 16 -5.43 5.51 5.89
N GLU A 17 -5.08 5.65 4.64
CA GLU A 17 -5.97 6.11 3.58
C GLU A 17 -6.17 5.03 2.55
N GLY A 18 -7.39 4.87 2.08
CA GLY A 18 -7.70 3.90 1.04
C GLY A 18 -8.61 4.45 -0.03
N ILE A 19 -8.50 3.88 -1.21
CA ILE A 19 -9.38 4.13 -2.34
C ILE A 19 -9.98 2.82 -2.83
N LEU A 20 -11.24 2.89 -3.25
CA LEU A 20 -11.92 1.81 -3.97
C LEU A 20 -11.95 2.16 -5.45
N LEU A 21 -11.47 1.26 -6.28
CA LEU A 21 -11.44 1.40 -7.74
C LEU A 21 -12.34 0.35 -8.39
N ASP A 22 -13.03 0.73 -9.45
CA ASP A 22 -13.73 -0.21 -10.32
C ASP A 22 -12.77 -0.96 -11.27
N GLN A 23 -13.31 -1.81 -12.11
CA GLN A 23 -12.55 -2.60 -13.10
C GLN A 23 -11.77 -1.75 -14.11
N ASN A 24 -12.20 -0.50 -14.34
CA ASN A 24 -11.59 0.45 -15.28
C ASN A 24 -10.56 1.36 -14.59
N GLY A 25 -10.35 1.20 -13.28
CA GLY A 25 -9.47 2.05 -12.48
C GLY A 25 -10.10 3.38 -12.05
N LYS A 26 -11.42 3.57 -12.26
CA LYS A 26 -12.12 4.76 -11.78
C LYS A 26 -12.32 4.69 -10.27
N GLN A 27 -11.96 5.76 -9.58
CA GLN A 27 -12.18 5.89 -8.14
C GLN A 27 -13.69 6.01 -7.85
N LEU A 28 -14.19 5.10 -7.02
CA LEU A 28 -15.57 5.06 -6.53
C LEU A 28 -15.72 5.72 -5.18
N GLU A 29 -14.77 5.45 -4.27
CA GLU A 29 -14.80 5.93 -2.90
C GLU A 29 -13.39 6.16 -2.37
N ARG A 30 -13.24 7.06 -1.39
CA ARG A 30 -12.00 7.34 -0.68
C ARG A 30 -12.30 7.52 0.79
N LYS A 31 -11.56 6.82 1.65
CA LYS A 31 -11.69 6.89 3.11
C LYS A 31 -10.35 7.03 3.77
N ARG A 32 -10.33 7.74 4.89
CA ARG A 32 -9.13 7.95 5.70
C ARG A 32 -9.47 7.79 7.17
N TYR A 33 -8.70 6.96 7.86
CA TYR A 33 -8.84 6.71 9.29
C TYR A 33 -7.56 7.08 10.03
N SER A 34 -7.72 7.73 11.18
CA SER A 34 -6.63 7.85 12.16
C SER A 34 -6.55 6.56 12.97
N TYR A 35 -5.37 6.21 13.44
CA TYR A 35 -5.15 5.04 14.28
C TYR A 35 -4.09 5.33 15.35
N GLU A 36 -4.08 4.53 16.40
CA GLU A 36 -3.00 4.55 17.39
C GLU A 36 -1.72 4.04 16.74
N ARG A 37 -0.58 4.68 17.06
CA ARG A 37 0.72 4.33 16.48
C ARG A 37 1.27 3.03 17.07
N ASN A 38 0.53 1.94 16.90
CA ASN A 38 0.93 0.60 17.28
C ASN A 38 0.52 -0.41 16.23
N TYR A 39 1.13 -1.59 16.31
CA TYR A 39 1.00 -2.63 15.32
C TYR A 39 -0.44 -3.16 15.17
N LEU A 40 -1.09 -3.47 16.28
CA LEU A 40 -2.43 -4.07 16.30
C LEU A 40 -3.48 -3.09 15.78
N SER A 41 -3.46 -1.85 16.28
CA SER A 41 -4.37 -0.80 15.80
C SER A 41 -4.22 -0.54 14.29
N GLY A 42 -3.00 -0.65 13.75
CA GLY A 42 -2.75 -0.56 12.32
C GLY A 42 -3.45 -1.66 11.53
N ILE A 43 -3.34 -2.93 11.96
CA ILE A 43 -4.02 -4.07 11.33
C ILE A 43 -5.54 -3.93 11.41
N GLU A 44 -6.07 -3.59 12.59
CA GLU A 44 -7.51 -3.40 12.80
C GLU A 44 -8.08 -2.28 11.92
N THR A 45 -7.33 -1.18 11.77
CA THR A 45 -7.74 -0.06 10.92
C THR A 45 -7.74 -0.44 9.44
N VAL A 46 -6.73 -1.17 8.97
CA VAL A 46 -6.72 -1.72 7.59
C VAL A 46 -7.92 -2.65 7.39
N LYS A 47 -8.18 -3.55 8.35
CA LYS A 47 -9.31 -4.47 8.27
C LYS A 47 -10.64 -3.70 8.17
N LYS A 48 -10.86 -2.74 9.05
CA LYS A 48 -12.07 -1.90 9.03
C LYS A 48 -12.25 -1.20 7.67
N LEU A 49 -11.18 -0.62 7.13
CA LEU A 49 -11.22 0.08 5.85
C LEU A 49 -11.56 -0.87 4.69
N VAL A 50 -10.98 -2.06 4.68
CA VAL A 50 -11.27 -3.09 3.67
C VAL A 50 -12.72 -3.59 3.81
N ASP A 51 -13.18 -3.90 5.02
CA ASP A 51 -14.56 -4.33 5.27
C ASP A 51 -15.58 -3.26 4.82
N ASP A 52 -15.26 -1.98 4.99
CA ASP A 52 -16.13 -0.87 4.54
C ASP A 52 -16.18 -0.74 3.02
N PHE A 53 -15.09 -1.02 2.32
CA PHE A 53 -15.08 -1.03 0.85
C PHE A 53 -15.72 -2.28 0.25
N ASP A 54 -15.54 -3.45 0.87
CA ASP A 54 -16.22 -4.68 0.46
C ASP A 54 -17.74 -4.56 0.56
N LYS A 55 -18.25 -3.84 1.56
CA LYS A 55 -19.69 -3.53 1.66
C LYS A 55 -20.19 -2.65 0.51
N ILE A 56 -19.36 -1.70 0.05
CA ILE A 56 -19.74 -0.80 -1.06
C ILE A 56 -19.71 -1.54 -2.40
N SER A 57 -18.73 -2.41 -2.60
CA SER A 57 -18.58 -3.20 -3.84
C SER A 57 -19.45 -4.45 -3.88
N GLU A 58 -20.03 -4.85 -2.74
CA GLU A 58 -20.81 -6.09 -2.55
C GLU A 58 -20.00 -7.36 -2.89
N GLU A 59 -18.67 -7.26 -2.93
CA GLU A 59 -17.76 -8.39 -3.16
C GLU A 59 -16.41 -8.22 -2.41
N ALA A 60 -15.69 -9.32 -2.25
CA ALA A 60 -14.33 -9.30 -1.70
C ALA A 60 -13.34 -8.72 -2.72
N CYS A 61 -12.89 -7.50 -2.49
CA CYS A 61 -11.97 -6.79 -3.36
C CYS A 61 -10.53 -7.34 -3.29
N SER A 62 -9.74 -7.16 -4.36
CA SER A 62 -8.29 -7.34 -4.29
C SER A 62 -7.64 -6.17 -3.54
N VAL A 63 -6.63 -6.45 -2.69
CA VAL A 63 -6.02 -5.46 -1.80
C VAL A 63 -4.55 -5.28 -2.10
N GLY A 64 -4.15 -4.01 -2.34
CA GLY A 64 -2.76 -3.58 -2.44
C GLY A 64 -2.47 -2.48 -1.42
N ILE A 65 -1.32 -2.55 -0.75
CA ILE A 65 -0.94 -1.63 0.33
C ILE A 65 0.46 -1.09 0.10
N GLY A 66 0.58 0.23 0.04
CA GLY A 66 1.84 0.95 0.13
C GLY A 66 2.25 1.13 1.58
N ILE A 67 3.48 0.79 1.93
CA ILE A 67 4.02 0.89 3.29
C ILE A 67 5.32 1.71 3.31
N PRO A 68 5.60 2.42 4.42
CA PRO A 68 6.84 3.16 4.59
C PRO A 68 7.98 2.23 5.02
N GLY A 69 8.41 1.33 4.16
CA GLY A 69 9.44 0.33 4.45
C GLY A 69 9.50 -0.75 3.38
N PHE A 70 10.24 -1.81 3.66
CA PHE A 70 10.42 -2.92 2.73
C PHE A 70 10.05 -4.24 3.40
N SER A 71 9.39 -5.11 2.65
CA SER A 71 9.19 -6.51 3.07
C SER A 71 10.29 -7.38 2.47
N SER A 72 11.02 -8.09 3.32
CA SER A 72 12.03 -9.05 2.88
C SER A 72 11.37 -10.14 2.01
N ARG A 73 11.93 -10.38 0.84
CA ARG A 73 11.43 -11.46 -0.06
C ARG A 73 11.61 -12.85 0.54
N GLN A 74 12.63 -13.04 1.39
CA GLN A 74 12.96 -14.35 1.98
C GLN A 74 12.13 -14.64 3.23
N THR A 75 11.94 -13.63 4.11
CA THR A 75 11.32 -13.83 5.43
C THR A 75 9.92 -13.22 5.55
N GLY A 76 9.55 -12.30 4.66
CA GLY A 76 8.31 -11.51 4.77
C GLY A 76 8.32 -10.47 5.88
N ILE A 77 9.44 -10.32 6.59
CA ILE A 77 9.60 -9.37 7.70
C ILE A 77 9.79 -7.95 7.15
N ILE A 78 9.15 -6.98 7.81
CA ILE A 78 9.31 -5.57 7.45
C ILE A 78 10.62 -5.03 8.02
N THR A 79 11.31 -4.25 7.20
CA THR A 79 12.56 -3.55 7.59
C THR A 79 12.57 -2.12 7.09
N ASN A 80 13.36 -1.26 7.76
CA ASN A 80 13.57 0.14 7.40
C ASN A 80 12.26 0.96 7.26
N ALA A 81 11.25 0.61 8.04
CA ALA A 81 10.02 1.38 8.10
C ALA A 81 10.19 2.59 9.03
N ASN A 82 9.77 3.78 8.56
CA ASN A 82 9.66 4.97 9.40
C ASN A 82 8.61 4.80 10.51
N SER A 83 7.59 4.01 10.26
CA SER A 83 6.64 3.53 11.27
C SER A 83 7.29 2.38 12.06
N LEU A 84 8.04 2.72 13.11
CA LEU A 84 8.93 1.79 13.84
C LEU A 84 8.24 0.52 14.33
N TRP A 85 6.95 0.57 14.65
CA TRP A 85 6.16 -0.58 15.10
C TRP A 85 5.93 -1.64 14.03
N LEU A 86 6.22 -1.34 12.75
CA LEU A 86 6.17 -2.32 11.65
C LEU A 86 7.45 -3.14 11.54
N ASN A 87 8.60 -2.60 11.99
CA ASN A 87 9.88 -3.29 11.87
C ASN A 87 9.88 -4.60 12.63
N ASP A 88 10.54 -5.59 12.06
CA ASP A 88 10.69 -6.94 12.60
C ASP A 88 9.36 -7.71 12.74
N LYS A 89 8.30 -7.27 12.03
CA LYS A 89 6.98 -7.91 12.04
C LYS A 89 6.65 -8.58 10.70
N PRO A 90 5.91 -9.71 10.72
CA PRO A 90 5.43 -10.40 9.53
C PRO A 90 4.12 -9.76 9.02
N PHE A 91 4.15 -8.46 8.77
CA PHE A 91 2.95 -7.63 8.56
C PHE A 91 2.05 -8.13 7.43
N LYS A 92 2.64 -8.62 6.32
CA LYS A 92 1.87 -9.21 5.22
C LYS A 92 1.05 -10.41 5.71
N LYS A 93 1.71 -11.34 6.40
CA LYS A 93 1.07 -12.57 6.89
C LYS A 93 -0.07 -12.26 7.87
N ASP A 94 0.15 -11.33 8.78
CA ASP A 94 -0.84 -10.96 9.79
C ASP A 94 -2.05 -10.25 9.15
N LEU A 95 -1.82 -9.42 8.13
CA LEU A 95 -2.90 -8.82 7.34
C LEU A 95 -3.69 -9.88 6.55
N GLU A 96 -3.01 -10.84 5.91
CA GLU A 96 -3.66 -11.91 5.16
C GLU A 96 -4.53 -12.79 6.07
N LEU A 97 -4.08 -13.03 7.31
CA LEU A 97 -4.88 -13.72 8.33
C LEU A 97 -6.10 -12.88 8.75
N ALA A 98 -5.90 -11.58 9.02
CA ALA A 98 -6.98 -10.68 9.47
C ALA A 98 -8.05 -10.46 8.38
N LEU A 99 -7.65 -10.44 7.11
CA LEU A 99 -8.52 -10.20 5.96
C LEU A 99 -9.03 -11.50 5.30
N SER A 100 -8.48 -12.66 5.67
CA SER A 100 -8.77 -13.97 5.05
C SER A 100 -8.59 -13.98 3.53
N ARG A 101 -7.60 -13.23 3.02
CA ARG A 101 -7.29 -13.10 1.58
C ARG A 101 -5.85 -12.70 1.34
N GLU A 102 -5.37 -12.90 0.10
CA GLU A 102 -4.07 -12.43 -0.33
C GLU A 102 -3.99 -10.90 -0.31
N VAL A 103 -2.84 -10.38 0.16
CA VAL A 103 -2.53 -8.94 0.17
C VAL A 103 -1.22 -8.72 -0.59
N ARG A 104 -1.17 -7.68 -1.39
CA ARG A 104 0.06 -7.21 -2.04
C ARG A 104 0.63 -6.04 -1.26
N LEU A 105 1.87 -6.18 -0.80
CA LEU A 105 2.62 -5.10 -0.17
C LEU A 105 3.68 -4.57 -1.11
N MET A 106 3.85 -3.26 -1.12
CA MET A 106 4.93 -2.58 -1.83
C MET A 106 5.37 -1.36 -1.00
N ASN A 107 6.63 -0.98 -1.13
CA ASN A 107 7.10 0.29 -0.58
C ASN A 107 6.33 1.46 -1.24
N ASP A 108 6.02 2.51 -0.47
CA ASP A 108 5.23 3.67 -0.90
C ASP A 108 5.87 4.41 -2.09
N ALA A 109 7.20 4.64 -2.06
CA ALA A 109 7.92 5.24 -3.17
C ALA A 109 7.89 4.36 -4.44
N ASN A 110 7.91 3.03 -4.27
CA ASN A 110 7.77 2.09 -5.38
C ASN A 110 6.35 2.13 -5.95
N CYS A 111 5.32 2.29 -5.12
CA CYS A 111 3.94 2.48 -5.58
C CYS A 111 3.81 3.73 -6.44
N PHE A 112 4.41 4.85 -6.00
CA PHE A 112 4.44 6.10 -6.76
C PHE A 112 5.11 5.90 -8.13
N THR A 113 6.33 5.32 -8.14
CA THR A 113 7.09 5.10 -9.37
C THR A 113 6.33 4.16 -10.33
N LEU A 114 5.68 3.12 -9.82
CA LEU A 114 4.87 2.20 -10.62
C LEU A 114 3.64 2.90 -11.22
N SER A 115 2.96 3.76 -10.46
CA SER A 115 1.83 4.55 -10.97
C SER A 115 2.26 5.45 -12.12
N GLU A 116 3.38 6.16 -11.96
CA GLU A 116 3.92 7.02 -13.03
C GLU A 116 4.34 6.21 -14.28
N ALA A 117 4.77 4.95 -14.09
CA ALA A 117 5.13 4.06 -15.20
C ALA A 117 3.91 3.56 -15.98
N VAL A 118 2.80 3.31 -15.30
CA VAL A 118 1.61 2.68 -15.91
C VAL A 118 0.71 3.69 -16.61
N ASP A 119 0.38 4.79 -15.93
CA ASP A 119 -0.62 5.76 -16.39
C ASP A 119 -0.21 7.23 -16.18
N GLY A 120 0.97 7.48 -15.62
CA GLY A 120 1.53 8.81 -15.39
C GLY A 120 2.52 9.27 -16.46
N ALA A 121 3.46 10.13 -16.03
CA ALA A 121 4.46 10.76 -16.91
C ALA A 121 5.44 9.75 -17.55
N GLY A 122 5.57 8.58 -16.97
CA GLY A 122 6.49 7.52 -17.42
C GLY A 122 5.91 6.50 -18.39
N LYS A 123 4.61 6.56 -18.72
CA LYS A 123 3.87 5.51 -19.44
C LYS A 123 4.42 5.10 -20.81
N ASP A 124 5.13 6.01 -21.48
CA ASP A 124 5.68 5.79 -22.82
C ASP A 124 7.16 5.33 -22.78
N TYR A 125 7.71 5.12 -21.59
CA TYR A 125 9.12 4.73 -21.41
C TYR A 125 9.26 3.29 -20.89
N LYS A 126 10.28 2.58 -21.40
CA LYS A 126 10.57 1.18 -20.99
C LYS A 126 11.09 1.07 -19.55
N SER A 127 11.72 2.12 -19.05
CA SER A 127 12.25 2.18 -17.69
C SER A 127 12.10 3.59 -17.17
N ILE A 128 11.65 3.72 -15.93
CA ILE A 128 11.54 5.00 -15.24
C ILE A 128 12.23 4.95 -13.88
N PHE A 129 12.59 6.12 -13.43
CA PHE A 129 13.27 6.35 -12.19
C PHE A 129 12.49 7.41 -11.39
N GLY A 130 11.95 7.04 -10.23
CA GLY A 130 11.20 7.93 -9.36
C GLY A 130 12.10 8.53 -8.27
N ILE A 131 12.01 9.85 -8.09
CA ILE A 131 12.64 10.56 -6.97
C ILE A 131 11.57 11.27 -6.17
N ILE A 132 11.53 11.01 -4.86
CA ILE A 132 10.69 11.74 -3.92
C ILE A 132 11.58 12.67 -3.10
N ILE A 133 11.32 13.97 -3.18
CA ILE A 133 12.02 14.99 -2.39
C ILE A 133 11.00 15.60 -1.43
N ALA A 134 11.20 15.35 -0.12
CA ALA A 134 10.32 15.87 0.92
C ALA A 134 11.13 16.57 2.02
N VAL A 135 10.50 17.56 2.66
CA VAL A 135 11.11 18.37 3.72
C VAL A 135 11.56 17.54 4.93
N SER A 136 10.90 16.41 5.17
CA SER A 136 11.23 15.49 6.26
C SER A 136 12.37 14.52 5.96
N TYR A 137 12.84 14.46 4.72
CA TYR A 137 13.95 13.59 4.33
C TYR A 137 15.28 14.31 4.49
N THR A 138 16.01 13.98 5.55
CA THR A 138 17.41 14.40 5.74
C THR A 138 18.40 13.49 4.99
N HIS A 139 17.92 12.39 4.40
CA HIS A 139 18.71 11.42 3.64
C HIS A 139 18.04 11.10 2.30
N LEU A 140 18.85 11.02 1.24
CA LEU A 140 18.41 10.58 -0.08
C LEU A 140 17.96 9.11 0.02
N THR A 141 16.68 8.86 -0.22
CA THR A 141 16.24 7.48 -0.45
C THR A 141 16.74 7.06 -1.83
N LEU A 142 17.45 5.92 -1.90
CA LEU A 142 17.92 5.39 -3.17
C LEU A 142 16.75 5.22 -4.14
N PRO A 143 16.97 5.58 -5.39
CA PRO A 143 15.94 5.58 -6.42
C PRO A 143 15.41 4.19 -6.72
N THR A 144 14.13 4.11 -6.97
CA THR A 144 13.49 2.89 -7.44
C THR A 144 13.50 2.87 -8.97
N ILE A 145 14.10 1.83 -9.54
CA ILE A 145 14.01 1.53 -10.98
C ILE A 145 12.81 0.62 -11.16
N CYS A 146 11.81 1.07 -11.90
CA CYS A 146 10.71 0.24 -12.37
C CYS A 146 10.93 -0.08 -13.84
N SER A 147 11.05 -1.37 -14.17
CA SER A 147 11.01 -1.87 -15.55
C SER A 147 9.61 -2.40 -15.81
N VAL A 148 8.96 -1.90 -16.84
CA VAL A 148 7.61 -2.29 -17.28
C VAL A 148 7.72 -3.33 -18.38
#